data_2467d8ad01c6e30a41b5941e7b1fbde1
#
_entry.id   2467d8ad01c6e30a41b5941e7b1fbde1
#
_cell.length_a   1.000
_cell.length_b   1.000
_cell.length_c   1.000
_cell.angle_alpha   90.00
_cell.angle_beta   90.00
_cell.angle_gamma   90.00
#
_symmetry.space_group_name_H-M   'P 1'
#
loop_
_entity.id
_entity.type
_entity.pdbx_description
1 polymer ?
#
loop_
_entity_poly.entity_id
_entity_poly.type
_entity_poly.pdbx_seq_one_letter_code
_entity_poly.pdbx_strand_id
1 'polypeptide(L)'
;MNTSYLKELSDKIIGSTIEVHKTLGNGFLEKVYENALIYELSNNGIKVESQVPVPVRYKDNTVGDYFCDVLVEEKIILELKIAKNIGPIHEAQFLHYIKAT
;
A
#
# COMPACT_ATOMS: atom_id res chain seq x y z
N MET A 1 -17.80 1.64 12.85
CA MET A 1 -17.23 1.27 11.54
C MET A 1 -17.48 -0.19 11.26
N ASN A 2 -17.87 -0.50 10.07
CA ASN A 2 -18.17 -1.86 9.67
C ASN A 2 -16.88 -2.62 9.33
N THR A 3 -16.55 -3.64 10.12
CA THR A 3 -15.35 -4.44 9.89
C THR A 3 -15.42 -5.24 8.58
N SER A 4 -16.64 -5.59 8.13
CA SER A 4 -16.82 -6.27 6.86
C SER A 4 -16.39 -5.41 5.68
N TYR A 5 -16.65 -4.11 5.77
CA TYR A 5 -16.21 -3.17 4.73
C TYR A 5 -14.69 -3.11 4.66
N LEU A 6 -14.02 -3.03 5.82
CA LEU A 6 -12.57 -2.98 5.84
C LEU A 6 -11.95 -4.28 5.34
N LYS A 7 -12.59 -5.40 5.65
CA LYS A 7 -12.12 -6.70 5.17
C LYS A 7 -12.25 -6.79 3.65
N GLU A 8 -13.38 -6.37 3.11
CA GLU A 8 -13.58 -6.38 1.66
C GLU A 8 -12.57 -5.47 0.96
N LEU A 9 -12.34 -4.29 1.53
CA LEU A 9 -11.38 -3.35 0.97
C LEU A 9 -9.96 -3.94 1.02
N SER A 10 -9.60 -4.55 2.14
CA SER A 10 -8.29 -5.20 2.27
C SER A 10 -8.11 -6.32 1.25
N ASP A 11 -9.15 -7.12 1.05
CA ASP A 11 -9.11 -8.21 0.06
C ASP A 11 -8.88 -7.67 -1.34
N LYS A 12 -9.53 -6.57 -1.69
CA LYS A 12 -9.34 -5.93 -3.00
C LYS A 12 -7.94 -5.38 -3.16
N ILE A 13 -7.39 -4.82 -2.10
CA ILE A 13 -6.02 -4.30 -2.10
C ILE A 13 -5.03 -5.45 -2.31
N ILE A 14 -5.22 -6.54 -1.58
CA ILE A 14 -4.35 -7.71 -1.70
C ILE A 14 -4.44 -8.29 -3.11
N GLY A 15 -5.65 -8.42 -3.64
CA GLY A 15 -5.84 -8.91 -5.01
C GLY A 15 -5.17 -8.03 -6.05
N SER A 16 -5.28 -6.71 -5.88
CA SER A 16 -4.64 -5.76 -6.78
C SER A 16 -3.12 -5.83 -6.68
N THR A 17 -2.60 -6.02 -5.47
CA THR A 17 -1.16 -6.16 -5.25
C THR A 17 -0.63 -7.41 -5.94
N ILE A 18 -1.37 -8.50 -5.84
CA ILE A 18 -1.01 -9.76 -6.50
C ILE A 18 -1.00 -9.56 -8.02
N GLU A 19 -2.00 -8.89 -8.54
CA GLU A 19 -2.10 -8.62 -9.98
C GLU A 19 -0.91 -7.78 -10.47
N VAL A 20 -0.55 -6.75 -9.71
CA VAL A 20 0.58 -5.90 -10.05
C VAL A 20 1.87 -6.71 -10.09
N HIS A 21 2.11 -7.51 -9.04
CA HIS A 21 3.32 -8.31 -8.96
C HIS A 21 3.37 -9.37 -10.07
N LYS A 22 2.25 -10.00 -10.34
CA LYS A 22 2.14 -11.02 -11.38
C LYS A 22 2.42 -10.44 -12.77
N THR A 23 1.94 -9.23 -13.02
CA THR A 23 2.08 -8.60 -14.32
C THR A 23 3.48 -8.02 -14.53
N LEU A 24 3.99 -7.33 -13.53
CA LEU A 24 5.28 -6.65 -13.65
C LEU A 24 6.48 -7.57 -13.37
N GLY A 25 6.30 -8.54 -12.49
CA GLY A 25 7.41 -9.38 -12.04
C GLY A 25 8.35 -8.62 -11.14
N ASN A 26 9.52 -9.20 -10.94
CA ASN A 26 10.55 -8.64 -10.07
C ASN A 26 11.44 -7.64 -10.81
N GLY A 27 12.14 -6.82 -10.05
CA GLY A 27 13.26 -6.05 -10.59
C GLY A 27 13.03 -4.58 -10.77
N PHE A 28 11.83 -4.10 -10.57
CA PHE A 28 11.56 -2.67 -10.68
C PHE A 28 11.75 -1.97 -9.34
N LEU A 29 11.90 -0.65 -9.40
CA LEU A 29 11.97 0.17 -8.20
C LEU A 29 10.61 0.24 -7.53
N GLU A 30 10.63 0.52 -6.23
CA GLU A 30 9.43 0.59 -5.41
C GLU A 30 8.36 1.51 -5.99
N LYS A 31 8.79 2.66 -6.53
CA LYS A 31 7.88 3.64 -7.11
C LYS A 31 7.08 3.08 -8.28
N VAL A 32 7.66 2.18 -9.04
CA VAL A 32 6.96 1.57 -10.17
C VAL A 32 5.79 0.73 -9.66
N TYR A 33 6.01 -0.06 -8.61
CA TYR A 33 4.95 -0.88 -8.03
C TYR A 33 3.87 -0.01 -7.38
N GLU A 34 4.28 1.06 -6.72
CA GLU A 34 3.34 2.00 -6.12
C GLU A 34 2.42 2.58 -7.19
N ASN A 35 2.99 3.08 -8.28
CA ASN A 35 2.22 3.67 -9.36
C ASN A 35 1.27 2.65 -10.01
N ALA A 36 1.75 1.42 -10.19
CA ALA A 36 0.93 0.36 -10.77
C ALA A 36 -0.24 0.00 -9.85
N LEU A 37 0.02 -0.05 -8.55
CA LEU A 37 -1.03 -0.35 -7.58
C LEU A 37 -2.08 0.74 -7.54
N ILE A 38 -1.65 2.01 -7.59
CA ILE A 38 -2.58 3.14 -7.64
C ILE A 38 -3.45 3.03 -8.87
N TYR A 39 -2.86 2.73 -10.01
CA TYR A 39 -3.59 2.56 -11.26
C TYR A 39 -4.62 1.44 -11.15
N GLU A 40 -4.19 0.30 -10.64
CA GLU A 40 -5.05 -0.87 -10.52
C GLU A 40 -6.25 -0.60 -9.59
N LEU A 41 -5.99 -0.01 -8.44
CA LEU A 41 -7.06 0.32 -7.48
C LEU A 41 -8.00 1.37 -8.05
N SER A 42 -7.47 2.39 -8.70
CA SER A 42 -8.30 3.44 -9.31
C SER A 42 -9.20 2.88 -10.40
N ASN A 43 -8.69 1.95 -11.20
CA ASN A 43 -9.47 1.31 -12.24
C ASN A 43 -10.63 0.48 -11.66
N ASN A 44 -10.49 0.04 -10.43
CA ASN A 44 -11.55 -0.71 -9.75
C ASN A 44 -12.49 0.19 -8.95
N GLY A 45 -12.42 1.49 -9.18
CA GLY A 45 -13.33 2.45 -8.55
C GLY A 45 -12.97 2.77 -7.10
N ILE A 46 -11.77 2.47 -6.68
CA ILE A 46 -11.34 2.70 -5.30
C ILE A 46 -10.58 4.02 -5.24
N LYS A 47 -10.95 4.88 -4.29
CA LYS A 47 -10.27 6.15 -4.10
C LYS A 47 -8.90 5.93 -3.50
N VAL A 48 -7.88 6.44 -4.17
CA VAL A 48 -6.48 6.24 -3.77
C VAL A 48 -5.74 7.56 -3.83
N GLU A 49 -4.93 7.81 -2.83
CA GLU A 49 -4.07 8.99 -2.79
C GLU A 49 -2.64 8.54 -2.46
N SER A 50 -1.66 9.20 -3.07
CA SER A 50 -0.26 8.85 -2.82
C SER A 50 0.45 9.96 -2.07
N GLN A 51 1.46 9.56 -1.28
CA GLN A 51 2.31 10.49 -0.53
C GLN A 51 1.49 11.48 0.29
N VAL A 52 0.62 10.95 1.15
CA VAL A 52 -0.31 11.74 1.94
C VAL A 52 0.27 11.99 3.34
N PRO A 53 0.29 13.24 3.80
CA PRO A 53 0.71 13.51 5.16
C PRO A 53 -0.37 13.08 6.16
N VAL A 54 0.04 12.32 7.16
CA VAL A 54 -0.85 11.86 8.22
C VAL A 54 -0.30 12.40 9.53
N PRO A 55 -1.08 13.20 10.28
CA PRO A 55 -0.57 13.75 11.53
C PRO A 55 -0.34 12.65 12.56
N VAL A 56 0.80 12.74 13.22
CA VAL A 56 1.16 11.82 14.30
C VAL A 56 0.86 12.52 15.62
N ARG A 57 0.05 11.87 16.44
CA ARG A 57 -0.36 12.43 17.71
C ARG A 57 0.33 11.70 18.87
N TYR A 58 0.74 12.48 19.83
CA TYR A 58 1.33 11.97 21.07
C TYR A 58 0.68 12.69 22.23
N LYS A 59 -0.06 11.95 23.06
CA LYS A 59 -0.76 12.50 24.22
C LYS A 59 -1.57 13.74 23.85
N ASP A 60 -2.40 13.60 22.80
CA ASP A 60 -3.28 14.66 22.28
C ASP A 60 -2.57 15.85 21.65
N ASN A 61 -1.26 15.74 21.44
CA ASN A 61 -0.50 16.77 20.73
C ASN A 61 -0.06 16.23 19.39
N THR A 62 -0.15 17.06 18.36
CA THR A 62 0.42 16.72 17.06
C THR A 62 1.90 16.97 17.12
N VAL A 63 2.68 15.91 16.95
CA VAL A 63 4.13 16.00 17.08
C VAL A 63 4.87 15.93 15.74
N GLY A 64 4.15 15.69 14.66
CA GLY A 64 4.75 15.67 13.34
C GLY A 64 3.81 15.09 12.33
N ASP A 65 4.25 15.05 11.09
CA ASP A 65 3.51 14.43 10.00
C ASP A 65 4.27 13.22 9.49
N TYR A 66 3.55 12.16 9.24
CA TYR A 66 4.09 10.97 8.61
C TYR A 66 3.53 10.90 7.19
N PHE A 67 4.41 10.74 6.21
CA PHE A 67 3.96 10.64 4.82
C PHE A 67 3.82 9.17 4.45
N CYS A 68 2.59 8.75 4.24
CA CYS A 68 2.34 7.37 3.84
C CYS A 68 2.42 7.24 2.33
N ASP A 69 2.85 6.07 1.87
CA ASP A 69 3.01 5.83 0.43
C ASP A 69 1.68 5.92 -0.29
N VAL A 70 0.67 5.22 0.21
CA VAL A 70 -0.65 5.17 -0.41
C VAL A 70 -1.72 5.16 0.67
N LEU A 71 -2.73 5.99 0.49
CA LEU A 71 -3.90 6.02 1.36
C LEU A 71 -5.11 5.58 0.55
N VAL A 72 -5.80 4.54 1.01
CA VAL A 72 -6.93 3.95 0.30
C VAL A 72 -8.22 4.26 1.02
N GLU A 73 -9.14 4.91 0.33
CA GLU A 73 -10.48 5.27 0.83
C GLU A 73 -10.42 6.05 2.14
N GLU A 74 -9.32 6.76 2.37
CA GLU A 74 -9.09 7.53 3.59
C GLU A 74 -9.14 6.67 4.86
N LYS A 75 -9.00 5.34 4.71
CA LYS A 75 -9.15 4.41 5.82
C LYS A 75 -7.97 3.46 6.00
N ILE A 76 -7.30 3.12 4.92
CA ILE A 76 -6.21 2.14 4.99
C ILE A 76 -4.93 2.76 4.46
N ILE A 77 -3.88 2.68 5.24
CA ILE A 77 -2.55 3.12 4.86
C ILE A 77 -1.78 1.93 4.34
N LEU A 78 -1.21 2.08 3.16
CA LEU A 78 -0.34 1.06 2.58
C LEU A 78 1.09 1.58 2.57
N GLU A 79 1.99 0.74 3.01
CA GLU A 79 3.42 0.99 2.87
C GLU A 79 4.00 -0.08 1.97
N LEU A 80 4.66 0.36 0.93
CA LEU A 80 5.19 -0.53 -0.09
C LEU A 80 6.69 -0.68 0.11
N LYS A 81 7.11 -1.93 0.23
CA LYS A 81 8.52 -2.23 0.37
C LYS A 81 8.87 -3.36 -0.57
N ILE A 82 10.05 -3.26 -1.16
CA ILE A 82 10.58 -4.33 -1.98
C ILE A 82 11.61 -5.04 -1.15
N ALA A 83 11.34 -6.31 -0.83
CA ALA A 83 12.28 -7.14 -0.12
C ALA A 83 13.10 -7.91 -1.14
N LYS A 84 14.41 -7.91 -0.95
CA LYS A 84 15.30 -8.71 -1.77
C LYS A 84 15.72 -9.90 -0.95
N ASN A 85 15.50 -11.09 -1.50
CA ASN A 85 15.95 -12.30 -0.85
C ASN A 85 17.46 -12.38 -0.96
N ILE A 86 18.09 -12.77 0.14
CA ILE A 86 19.51 -13.04 0.17
C ILE A 86 19.64 -14.54 0.03
N GLY A 87 20.12 -15.01 -1.11
CA GLY A 87 20.27 -16.43 -1.36
C GLY A 87 20.49 -16.73 -2.82
N PRO A 88 20.53 -18.01 -3.17
CA PRO A 88 20.78 -18.40 -4.55
C PRO A 88 19.67 -17.97 -5.52
N ILE A 89 18.47 -17.78 -5.00
CA ILE A 89 17.36 -17.27 -5.80
C ILE A 89 17.06 -15.87 -5.32
N HIS A 90 17.37 -14.88 -6.16
CA HIS A 90 17.13 -13.49 -5.83
C HIS A 90 15.80 -13.06 -6.41
N GLU A 91 14.80 -13.00 -5.57
CA GLU A 91 13.49 -12.48 -5.95
C GLU A 91 13.20 -11.22 -5.18
N ALA A 92 12.74 -10.20 -5.88
CA ALA A 92 12.19 -9.04 -5.23
C ALA A 92 10.78 -9.41 -4.79
N GLN A 93 10.53 -9.33 -3.50
CA GLN A 93 9.20 -9.58 -2.97
C GLN A 93 8.49 -8.27 -2.75
N PHE A 94 7.23 -8.26 -3.10
CA PHE A 94 6.40 -7.08 -2.91
C PHE A 94 5.75 -7.18 -1.54
N LEU A 95 6.29 -6.44 -0.59
CA LEU A 95 5.75 -6.40 0.76
C LEU A 95 4.92 -5.16 0.93
N HIS A 96 3.79 -5.30 1.59
CA HIS A 96 2.98 -4.15 1.92
C HIS A 96 2.53 -4.25 3.37
N TYR A 97 2.40 -3.11 3.99
CA TYR A 97 1.88 -2.99 5.34
C TYR A 97 0.53 -2.29 5.25
N ILE A 98 -0.48 -2.89 5.83
CA ILE A 98 -1.83 -2.35 5.80
C ILE A 98 -2.21 -1.95 7.21
N LYS A 99 -2.56 -0.69 7.38
CA LYS A 99 -3.00 -0.19 8.67
C LYS A 99 -4.29 0.60 8.48
N ALA A 100 -5.32 0.25 9.25
CA ALA A 100 -6.57 1.00 9.24
C ALA A 100 -6.40 2.26 10.07
N THR A 101 -6.83 3.38 9.52
CA THR A 101 -6.76 4.67 10.21
C THR A 101 -8.05 4.96 10.98
#